data_33f5647280492ee6f68504a20a9cc579
#
_entry.id   33f5647280492ee6f68504a20a9cc579
#
_cell.length_a   1.000
_cell.length_b   1.000
_cell.length_c   1.000
_cell.angle_alpha   90.00
_cell.angle_beta   90.00
_cell.angle_gamma   90.00
#
_symmetry.space_group_name_H-M   'P 1'
#
loop_
_entity.id
_entity.type
_entity.pdbx_description
1 polymer ?
#
loop_
_entity_poly.entity_id
_entity_poly.type
_entity_poly.pdbx_seq_one_letter_code
_entity_poly.pdbx_strand_id
1 'polypeptide(L)'
;MIGDYYVKKYELNFSYVKKNDLIYQKDYIYFHLKQRRFERLKWGINEFEKILNYFLKFNNKVIITRDIEVDQRSFQIKDKFKYYDFKTDKFINNSSNIILLDNIEGADLYNVIRNASKIIAFHGMITSFAWIEKKKVLDLYDVEINNRDDYRKYRNSFYEFKPSYNNYDFIIPKKDINKTLNKMNFFFNK
;
A
#
# COMPACT_ATOMS: atom_id res chain seq x y z
N MET A 1 0.62 -4.54 21.21
CA MET A 1 -0.06 -5.38 22.24
C MET A 1 -1.48 -5.81 21.84
N ILE A 2 -2.35 -4.94 21.38
CA ILE A 2 -3.71 -5.34 20.94
C ILE A 2 -3.63 -6.26 19.72
N GLY A 3 -2.77 -6.01 18.76
CA GLY A 3 -2.58 -6.83 17.56
C GLY A 3 -2.11 -8.25 17.86
N ASP A 4 -1.12 -8.42 18.76
CA ASP A 4 -0.61 -9.74 19.15
C ASP A 4 -1.64 -10.57 19.90
N TYR A 5 -2.53 -9.92 20.66
CA TYR A 5 -3.61 -10.61 21.37
C TYR A 5 -4.65 -11.18 20.41
N TYR A 6 -5.02 -10.40 19.38
CA TYR A 6 -5.98 -10.85 18.38
C TYR A 6 -5.41 -11.95 17.48
N VAL A 7 -4.15 -11.88 17.10
CA VAL A 7 -3.49 -12.92 16.29
C VAL A 7 -3.37 -14.24 17.04
N LYS A 8 -3.07 -14.22 18.34
CA LYS A 8 -2.99 -15.43 19.16
C LYS A 8 -4.34 -16.05 19.50
N LYS A 9 -5.39 -15.23 19.62
CA LYS A 9 -6.73 -15.70 20.02
C LYS A 9 -7.58 -16.18 18.85
N TYR A 10 -7.36 -15.63 17.69
CA TYR A 10 -8.02 -16.03 16.45
C TYR A 10 -6.93 -16.53 15.51
N GLU A 11 -6.66 -17.83 15.50
CA GLU A 11 -6.01 -18.44 14.34
C GLU A 11 -6.94 -18.16 13.14
N LEU A 12 -6.65 -17.09 12.43
CA LEU A 12 -7.34 -16.77 11.19
C LEU A 12 -6.92 -17.81 10.14
N ASN A 13 -7.58 -18.95 10.21
CA ASN A 13 -7.41 -20.05 9.28
C ASN A 13 -8.13 -19.65 7.99
N PHE A 14 -7.46 -18.86 7.16
CA PHE A 14 -7.91 -18.58 5.80
C PHE A 14 -7.66 -19.84 4.95
N SER A 15 -8.51 -20.86 5.08
CA SER A 15 -8.59 -21.94 4.10
C SER A 15 -9.14 -21.33 2.79
N TYR A 16 -8.26 -21.14 1.83
CA TYR A 16 -8.58 -20.38 0.65
C TYR A 16 -8.62 -21.24 -0.62
N VAL A 17 -9.65 -21.05 -1.43
CA VAL A 17 -9.74 -21.64 -2.77
C VAL A 17 -9.00 -20.74 -3.76
N LYS A 18 -8.03 -21.31 -4.44
CA LYS A 18 -7.20 -20.63 -5.45
C LYS A 18 -8.08 -20.09 -6.59
N LYS A 19 -8.33 -18.78 -6.61
CA LYS A 19 -9.11 -18.14 -7.68
C LYS A 19 -8.25 -17.60 -8.82
N ASN A 20 -7.04 -17.12 -8.51
CA ASN A 20 -6.20 -16.51 -9.53
C ASN A 20 -4.72 -16.56 -9.14
N ASP A 21 -3.86 -16.98 -10.07
CA ASP A 21 -2.40 -17.04 -9.84
C ASP A 21 -1.75 -15.68 -9.59
N LEU A 22 -2.43 -14.58 -9.93
CA LEU A 22 -1.91 -13.23 -9.70
C LEU A 22 -1.73 -12.90 -8.22
N ILE A 23 -2.62 -13.39 -7.34
CA ILE A 23 -2.54 -13.15 -5.88
C ILE A 23 -1.51 -14.04 -5.19
N TYR A 24 -1.02 -15.09 -5.84
CA TYR A 24 -0.01 -16.01 -5.32
C TYR A 24 1.41 -15.68 -5.78
N GLN A 25 1.58 -14.61 -6.52
CA GLN A 25 2.91 -14.11 -6.85
C GLN A 25 3.65 -13.73 -5.56
N LYS A 26 4.97 -13.81 -5.59
CA LYS A 26 5.83 -13.44 -4.47
C LYS A 26 6.84 -12.40 -4.94
N ASP A 27 7.46 -11.75 -3.97
CA ASP A 27 8.56 -10.82 -4.19
C ASP A 27 8.21 -9.66 -5.13
N TYR A 28 7.27 -8.85 -4.70
CA TYR A 28 6.86 -7.61 -5.37
C TYR A 28 6.73 -6.47 -4.37
N ILE A 29 6.72 -5.26 -4.88
CA ILE A 29 6.30 -4.09 -4.11
C ILE A 29 4.78 -4.01 -4.17
N TYR A 30 4.14 -3.99 -3.01
CA TYR A 30 2.71 -3.74 -2.91
C TYR A 30 2.44 -2.27 -2.59
N PHE A 31 1.55 -1.65 -3.36
CA PHE A 31 1.10 -0.28 -3.17
C PHE A 31 -0.41 -0.19 -3.08
N HIS A 32 -0.91 0.32 -1.94
CA HIS A 32 -2.33 0.60 -1.79
C HIS A 32 -2.64 2.05 -2.10
N LEU A 33 -3.35 2.28 -3.21
CA LEU A 33 -3.76 3.60 -3.67
C LEU A 33 -5.03 4.06 -2.94
N LYS A 34 -4.90 5.13 -2.15
CA LYS A 34 -6.03 5.88 -1.58
C LYS A 34 -6.21 7.17 -2.33
N GLN A 35 -7.15 7.21 -3.27
CA GLN A 35 -7.30 8.35 -4.16
C GLN A 35 -7.57 9.66 -3.41
N ARG A 36 -8.44 9.66 -2.39
CA ARG A 36 -8.68 10.84 -1.55
C ARG A 36 -7.42 11.42 -0.93
N ARG A 37 -6.44 10.57 -0.62
CA ARG A 37 -5.16 11.01 -0.07
C ARG A 37 -4.29 11.67 -1.13
N PHE A 38 -4.33 11.16 -2.35
CA PHE A 38 -3.70 11.81 -3.51
C PHE A 38 -4.28 13.19 -3.76
N GLU A 39 -5.60 13.33 -3.75
CA GLU A 39 -6.29 14.62 -3.93
C GLU A 39 -5.89 15.66 -2.88
N ARG A 40 -5.80 15.26 -1.61
CA ARG A 40 -5.31 16.15 -0.53
C ARG A 40 -3.90 16.63 -0.77
N LEU A 41 -3.04 15.79 -1.30
CA LEU A 41 -1.66 16.13 -1.66
C LEU A 41 -1.58 16.92 -2.97
N LYS A 42 -2.71 17.10 -3.68
CA LYS A 42 -2.77 17.63 -5.04
C LYS A 42 -1.96 16.79 -6.04
N TRP A 43 -1.91 15.49 -5.82
CA TRP A 43 -1.29 14.52 -6.70
C TRP A 43 -2.33 13.98 -7.69
N GLY A 44 -1.95 14.00 -8.97
CA GLY A 44 -2.75 13.44 -10.05
C GLY A 44 -2.13 12.16 -10.62
N ILE A 45 -2.56 11.83 -11.82
CA ILE A 45 -2.06 10.65 -12.55
C ILE A 45 -0.55 10.71 -12.82
N ASN A 46 -0.02 11.90 -13.08
CA ASN A 46 1.42 12.07 -13.34
C ASN A 46 2.27 11.75 -12.11
N GLU A 47 1.84 12.17 -10.92
CA GLU A 47 2.52 11.84 -9.67
C GLU A 47 2.41 10.36 -9.36
N PHE A 48 1.27 9.74 -9.64
CA PHE A 48 1.07 8.32 -9.52
C PHE A 48 2.04 7.53 -10.41
N GLU A 49 2.14 7.88 -11.68
CA GLU A 49 3.08 7.25 -12.61
C GLU A 49 4.55 7.44 -12.18
N LYS A 50 4.92 8.61 -11.66
CA LYS A 50 6.25 8.82 -11.09
C LYS A 50 6.54 7.89 -9.92
N ILE A 51 5.58 7.67 -9.04
CA ILE A 51 5.71 6.72 -7.91
C ILE A 51 5.93 5.30 -8.43
N LEU A 52 5.13 4.85 -9.40
CA LEU A 52 5.24 3.51 -9.95
C LEU A 52 6.58 3.29 -10.66
N ASN A 53 7.00 4.24 -11.48
CA ASN A 53 8.31 4.19 -12.14
C ASN A 53 9.46 4.22 -11.12
N TYR A 54 9.27 4.89 -9.99
CA TYR A 54 10.24 4.87 -8.90
C TYR A 54 10.32 3.49 -8.26
N PHE A 55 9.19 2.82 -7.98
CA PHE A 55 9.17 1.48 -7.41
C PHE A 55 9.80 0.43 -8.32
N LEU A 56 9.59 0.54 -9.63
CA LEU A 56 10.19 -0.37 -10.62
C LEU A 56 11.72 -0.32 -10.68
N LYS A 57 12.36 0.71 -10.10
CA LYS A 57 13.82 0.73 -9.93
C LYS A 57 14.32 -0.25 -8.86
N PHE A 58 13.46 -0.64 -7.91
CA PHE A 58 13.83 -1.48 -6.77
C PHE A 58 13.23 -2.88 -6.81
N ASN A 59 12.25 -3.09 -7.65
CA ASN A 59 11.65 -4.39 -7.93
C ASN A 59 11.03 -4.36 -9.31
N ASN A 60 11.20 -5.43 -10.07
CA ASN A 60 10.66 -5.55 -11.42
C ASN A 60 9.14 -5.78 -11.46
N LYS A 61 8.47 -5.86 -10.31
CA LYS A 61 7.03 -6.10 -10.20
C LYS A 61 6.39 -5.22 -9.14
N VAL A 62 5.27 -4.60 -9.49
CA VAL A 62 4.44 -3.81 -8.57
C VAL A 62 3.01 -4.30 -8.63
N ILE A 63 2.43 -4.59 -7.47
CA ILE A 63 0.99 -4.87 -7.35
C ILE A 63 0.32 -3.68 -6.67
N ILE A 64 -0.77 -3.23 -7.27
CA ILE A 64 -1.57 -2.10 -6.79
C ILE A 64 -2.95 -2.60 -6.43
N THR A 65 -3.46 -2.17 -5.29
CA THR A 65 -4.89 -2.19 -4.99
C THR A 65 -5.37 -0.77 -4.74
N ARG A 66 -6.67 -0.55 -4.79
CA ARG A 66 -7.25 0.75 -4.46
C ARG A 66 -8.49 0.60 -3.59
N ASP A 67 -8.89 1.69 -2.94
CA ASP A 67 -10.13 1.71 -2.17
C ASP A 67 -11.33 1.34 -3.06
N ILE A 68 -12.31 0.63 -2.48
CA ILE A 68 -13.57 0.21 -3.14
C ILE A 68 -14.49 1.42 -3.32
N GLU A 69 -13.98 2.58 -3.58
CA GLU A 69 -14.82 3.74 -3.78
C GLU A 69 -15.26 3.85 -5.23
N VAL A 70 -16.57 3.78 -5.40
CA VAL A 70 -17.30 4.06 -6.64
C VAL A 70 -17.29 5.58 -6.89
N ASP A 71 -16.13 6.22 -6.89
CA ASP A 71 -16.04 7.61 -7.30
C ASP A 71 -15.71 7.68 -8.80
N GLN A 72 -16.58 8.36 -9.56
CA GLN A 72 -16.37 8.61 -11.00
C GLN A 72 -15.06 9.36 -11.30
N ARG A 73 -14.41 9.92 -10.27
CA ARG A 73 -13.10 10.58 -10.32
C ARG A 73 -11.91 9.64 -10.27
N SER A 74 -12.12 8.34 -10.20
CA SER A 74 -11.02 7.38 -10.13
C SER A 74 -10.08 7.51 -11.34
N PHE A 75 -8.78 7.39 -11.11
CA PHE A 75 -7.80 7.41 -12.20
C PHE A 75 -8.16 6.37 -13.27
N GLN A 76 -8.25 6.81 -14.51
CA GLN A 76 -8.46 5.95 -15.68
C GLN A 76 -7.15 5.22 -16.01
N ILE A 77 -6.83 4.18 -15.24
CA ILE A 77 -5.54 3.48 -15.32
C ILE A 77 -5.65 2.01 -15.75
N LYS A 78 -6.88 1.51 -15.93
CA LYS A 78 -7.13 0.09 -16.21
C LYS A 78 -6.40 -0.41 -17.46
N ASP A 79 -6.35 0.41 -18.51
CA ASP A 79 -5.78 0.01 -19.81
C ASP A 79 -4.25 0.11 -19.84
N LYS A 80 -3.63 0.74 -18.82
CA LYS A 80 -2.18 0.94 -18.74
C LYS A 80 -1.44 -0.23 -18.11
N PHE A 81 -2.13 -1.08 -17.33
CA PHE A 81 -1.53 -2.13 -16.51
C PHE A 81 -2.19 -3.47 -16.75
N LYS A 82 -1.56 -4.55 -16.33
CA LYS A 82 -2.30 -5.79 -16.13
C LYS A 82 -3.40 -5.50 -15.12
N TYR A 83 -4.62 -5.92 -15.42
CA TYR A 83 -5.76 -5.57 -14.62
C TYR A 83 -6.60 -6.80 -14.32
N TYR A 84 -7.03 -6.94 -13.07
CA TYR A 84 -8.00 -7.93 -12.67
C TYR A 84 -9.03 -7.33 -11.71
N ASP A 85 -10.30 -7.56 -11.99
CA ASP A 85 -11.43 -7.14 -11.17
C ASP A 85 -12.07 -8.36 -10.51
N PHE A 86 -11.97 -8.45 -9.19
CA PHE A 86 -12.50 -9.56 -8.39
C PHE A 86 -14.02 -9.62 -8.36
N LYS A 87 -14.72 -8.52 -8.61
CA LYS A 87 -16.18 -8.48 -8.64
C LYS A 87 -16.76 -9.00 -9.95
N THR A 88 -16.14 -8.67 -11.06
CA THR A 88 -16.63 -8.98 -12.42
C THR A 88 -15.86 -10.10 -13.09
N ASP A 89 -14.81 -10.61 -12.46
CA ASP A 89 -13.87 -11.61 -12.98
C ASP A 89 -13.22 -11.19 -14.33
N LYS A 90 -13.15 -9.86 -14.54
CA LYS A 90 -12.58 -9.29 -15.76
C LYS A 90 -11.06 -9.22 -15.68
N PHE A 91 -10.38 -9.81 -16.66
CA PHE A 91 -8.94 -9.77 -16.81
C PHE A 91 -8.52 -9.04 -18.08
N ILE A 92 -7.57 -8.10 -17.95
CA ILE A 92 -6.88 -7.45 -19.07
C ILE A 92 -5.38 -7.77 -18.95
N ASN A 93 -4.89 -8.52 -19.92
CA ASN A 93 -3.48 -8.87 -19.98
C ASN A 93 -2.74 -7.92 -20.93
N ASN A 94 -1.76 -7.19 -20.41
CA ASN A 94 -0.81 -6.42 -21.19
C ASN A 94 0.62 -6.73 -20.77
N SER A 95 1.61 -6.18 -21.44
CA SER A 95 3.03 -6.43 -21.15
C SER A 95 3.58 -5.73 -19.89
N SER A 96 2.74 -5.03 -19.14
CA SER A 96 3.16 -4.26 -17.97
C SER A 96 3.63 -5.18 -16.82
N ASN A 97 4.67 -4.77 -16.14
CA ASN A 97 5.11 -5.36 -14.86
C ASN A 97 4.32 -4.84 -13.66
N ILE A 98 3.36 -3.98 -13.90
CA ILE A 98 2.45 -3.43 -12.91
C ILE A 98 1.10 -4.13 -13.04
N ILE A 99 0.57 -4.59 -11.92
CA ILE A 99 -0.70 -5.28 -11.84
C ILE A 99 -1.64 -4.48 -10.96
N LEU A 100 -2.78 -4.08 -11.51
CA LEU A 100 -3.86 -3.45 -10.76
C LEU A 100 -4.93 -4.48 -10.41
N LEU A 101 -5.21 -4.63 -9.13
CA LEU A 101 -6.24 -5.51 -8.58
C LEU A 101 -7.36 -4.65 -8.01
N ASP A 102 -8.51 -4.68 -8.67
CA ASP A 102 -9.72 -3.96 -8.24
C ASP A 102 -10.68 -4.87 -7.48
N ASN A 103 -11.48 -4.26 -6.60
CA ASN A 103 -12.53 -4.93 -5.83
C ASN A 103 -12.02 -6.15 -5.05
N ILE A 104 -10.73 -6.15 -4.72
CA ILE A 104 -10.12 -7.19 -3.90
C ILE A 104 -10.40 -6.91 -2.42
N GLU A 105 -10.81 -7.93 -1.69
CA GLU A 105 -11.12 -7.82 -0.27
C GLU A 105 -10.87 -9.13 0.50
N GLY A 106 -11.03 -9.08 1.81
CA GLY A 106 -10.97 -10.26 2.66
C GLY A 106 -9.65 -11.03 2.55
N ALA A 107 -9.74 -12.33 2.37
CA ALA A 107 -8.61 -13.25 2.32
C ALA A 107 -7.69 -13.02 1.11
N ASP A 108 -8.24 -12.60 -0.03
CA ASP A 108 -7.46 -12.30 -1.23
C ASP A 108 -6.53 -11.10 -1.01
N LEU A 109 -7.07 -10.02 -0.44
CA LEU A 109 -6.30 -8.84 -0.08
C LEU A 109 -5.21 -9.19 0.95
N TYR A 110 -5.55 -10.00 1.94
CA TYR A 110 -4.59 -10.45 2.94
C TYR A 110 -3.44 -11.27 2.32
N ASN A 111 -3.74 -12.17 1.39
CA ASN A 111 -2.73 -12.95 0.67
C ASN A 111 -1.80 -12.06 -0.16
N VAL A 112 -2.32 -11.03 -0.81
CA VAL A 112 -1.50 -10.04 -1.52
C VAL A 112 -0.56 -9.33 -0.55
N ILE A 113 -1.04 -8.89 0.60
CA ILE A 113 -0.21 -8.24 1.63
C ILE A 113 0.88 -9.22 2.14
N ARG A 114 0.49 -10.44 2.46
CA ARG A 114 1.38 -11.48 3.00
C ARG A 114 2.50 -11.86 2.05
N ASN A 115 2.27 -11.85 0.74
CA ASN A 115 3.26 -12.27 -0.26
C ASN A 115 4.15 -11.11 -0.76
N ALA A 116 3.86 -9.86 -0.39
CA ALA A 116 4.68 -8.72 -0.74
C ALA A 116 6.04 -8.75 -0.03
N SER A 117 7.09 -8.31 -0.71
CA SER A 117 8.41 -8.08 -0.10
C SER A 117 8.51 -6.73 0.59
N LYS A 118 7.89 -5.72 0.02
CA LYS A 118 7.78 -4.37 0.58
C LYS A 118 6.37 -3.84 0.39
N ILE A 119 5.87 -3.12 1.38
CA ILE A 119 4.53 -2.56 1.38
C ILE A 119 4.62 -1.05 1.54
N ILE A 120 3.96 -0.32 0.65
CA ILE A 120 3.79 1.12 0.75
C ILE A 120 2.29 1.40 0.77
N ALA A 121 1.81 2.08 1.77
CA ALA A 121 0.40 2.40 1.88
C ALA A 121 0.17 3.70 2.68
N PHE A 122 -0.91 4.38 2.41
CA PHE A 122 -1.39 5.41 3.32
C PHE A 122 -1.93 4.75 4.59
N HIS A 123 -1.68 5.40 5.71
CA HIS A 123 -2.04 4.89 7.03
C HIS A 123 -3.47 4.35 7.11
N GLY A 124 -3.62 3.16 7.71
CA GLY A 124 -4.91 2.50 7.88
C GLY A 124 -4.81 0.97 7.94
N MET A 125 -5.89 0.28 7.61
CA MET A 125 -6.02 -1.16 7.73
C MET A 125 -4.89 -1.95 7.04
N ILE A 126 -4.46 -1.52 5.85
CA ILE A 126 -3.37 -2.18 5.11
C ILE A 126 -2.07 -2.18 5.91
N THR A 127 -1.71 -1.04 6.52
CA THR A 127 -0.49 -0.95 7.33
C THR A 127 -0.59 -1.79 8.60
N SER A 128 -1.80 -1.97 9.15
CA SER A 128 -2.05 -2.87 10.28
C SER A 128 -1.87 -4.34 9.91
N PHE A 129 -2.37 -4.77 8.77
CA PHE A 129 -2.15 -6.15 8.28
C PHE A 129 -0.67 -6.41 7.97
N ALA A 130 -0.02 -5.46 7.33
CA ALA A 130 1.41 -5.54 7.06
C ALA A 130 2.23 -5.62 8.34
N TRP A 131 1.79 -4.95 9.39
CA TRP A 131 2.38 -5.04 10.71
C TRP A 131 2.21 -6.44 11.31
N ILE A 132 1.01 -6.99 11.30
CA ILE A 132 0.72 -8.36 11.79
C ILE A 132 1.65 -9.37 11.12
N GLU A 133 1.85 -9.24 9.81
CA GLU A 133 2.73 -10.11 9.02
C GLU A 133 4.23 -9.74 9.12
N LYS A 134 4.59 -8.78 9.97
CA LYS A 134 5.99 -8.29 10.16
C LYS A 134 6.69 -7.93 8.86
N LYS A 135 5.93 -7.40 7.90
CA LYS A 135 6.43 -7.01 6.58
C LYS A 135 7.24 -5.72 6.63
N LYS A 136 8.10 -5.54 5.63
CA LYS A 136 8.77 -4.25 5.43
C LYS A 136 7.76 -3.23 4.94
N VAL A 137 7.42 -2.25 5.79
CA VAL A 137 6.33 -1.28 5.57
C VAL A 137 6.85 0.14 5.56
N LEU A 138 6.44 0.89 4.55
CA LEU A 138 6.50 2.35 4.55
C LEU A 138 5.08 2.92 4.68
N ASP A 139 4.79 3.48 5.82
CA ASP A 139 3.50 4.08 6.14
C ASP A 139 3.48 5.56 5.75
N LEU A 140 2.55 5.94 4.88
CA LEU A 140 2.40 7.30 4.38
C LEU A 140 1.34 8.02 5.20
N TYR A 141 1.76 9.03 5.94
CA TYR A 141 0.87 9.86 6.72
C TYR A 141 0.60 11.20 6.02
N ASP A 142 -0.57 11.37 5.48
CA ASP A 142 -1.02 12.60 4.79
C ASP A 142 -1.72 13.60 5.71
N VAL A 143 -1.26 13.73 6.92
CA VAL A 143 -1.87 14.64 7.89
C VAL A 143 -1.53 16.08 7.53
N GLU A 144 -2.53 16.95 7.52
CA GLU A 144 -2.31 18.39 7.58
C GLU A 144 -1.73 18.76 8.94
N ILE A 145 -0.43 18.88 8.98
CA ILE A 145 0.27 19.36 10.17
C ILE A 145 0.32 20.86 10.07
N ASN A 146 -0.64 21.49 10.72
CA ASN A 146 -0.81 22.94 10.68
C ASN A 146 0.23 23.68 11.52
N ASN A 147 0.82 23.01 12.52
CA ASN A 147 1.81 23.62 13.39
C ASN A 147 2.81 22.59 13.95
N ARG A 148 3.83 23.09 14.64
CA ARG A 148 4.91 22.29 15.24
C ARG A 148 4.40 21.36 16.35
N ASP A 149 3.35 21.75 17.06
CA ASP A 149 2.80 20.98 18.17
C ASP A 149 1.96 19.81 17.68
N ASP A 150 1.20 19.99 16.59
CA ASP A 150 0.49 18.90 15.92
C ASP A 150 1.47 17.85 15.39
N TYR A 151 2.58 18.29 14.82
CA TYR A 151 3.64 17.38 14.38
C TYR A 151 4.23 16.58 15.54
N ARG A 152 4.49 17.22 16.68
CA ARG A 152 5.03 16.56 17.88
C ARG A 152 4.06 15.55 18.46
N LYS A 153 2.79 15.93 18.64
CA LYS A 153 1.75 15.03 19.14
C LYS A 153 1.60 13.81 18.23
N TYR A 154 1.55 14.04 16.94
CA TYR A 154 1.43 12.99 15.95
C TYR A 154 2.63 12.05 15.95
N ARG A 155 3.84 12.61 15.96
CA ARG A 155 5.09 11.84 16.06
C ARG A 155 5.14 11.02 17.35
N ASN A 156 4.76 11.62 18.49
CA ASN A 156 4.76 10.92 19.76
C ASN A 156 3.75 9.76 19.75
N SER A 157 2.54 10.01 19.32
CA SER A 157 1.52 8.94 19.18
C SER A 157 2.01 7.81 18.26
N PHE A 158 2.67 8.14 17.16
CA PHE A 158 3.26 7.13 16.28
C PHE A 158 4.32 6.29 17.01
N TYR A 159 5.22 6.92 17.76
CA TYR A 159 6.28 6.19 18.47
C TYR A 159 5.75 5.37 19.64
N GLU A 160 4.66 5.78 20.26
CA GLU A 160 3.96 5.00 21.30
C GLU A 160 3.31 3.72 20.71
N PHE A 161 2.79 3.80 19.50
CA PHE A 161 2.11 2.69 18.83
C PHE A 161 2.97 2.00 17.77
N LYS A 162 4.19 2.48 17.54
CA LYS A 162 5.08 1.87 16.57
C LYS A 162 5.33 0.40 16.92
N PRO A 163 5.12 -0.50 15.95
CA PRO A 163 5.48 -1.90 16.12
C PRO A 163 6.95 -2.06 16.55
N SER A 164 7.19 -2.99 17.44
CA SER A 164 8.54 -3.26 17.98
C SER A 164 9.50 -3.95 17.01
N TYR A 165 9.14 -4.04 15.72
CA TYR A 165 10.01 -4.65 14.71
C TYR A 165 10.65 -3.61 13.78
N ASN A 166 11.88 -3.88 13.35
CA ASN A 166 12.74 -2.91 12.65
C ASN A 166 12.34 -2.60 11.19
N ASN A 167 11.33 -3.27 10.67
CA ASN A 167 10.92 -3.15 9.27
C ASN A 167 9.75 -2.18 9.03
N TYR A 168 9.37 -1.41 10.04
CA TYR A 168 8.29 -0.44 9.94
C TYR A 168 8.83 0.98 9.98
N ASP A 169 8.67 1.71 8.90
CA ASP A 169 9.04 3.10 8.76
C ASP A 169 7.83 3.95 8.36
N PHE A 170 7.88 5.24 8.59
CA PHE A 170 6.87 6.17 8.12
C PHE A 170 7.46 7.44 7.52
N ILE A 171 6.73 8.06 6.63
CA ILE A 171 7.02 9.40 6.15
C ILE A 171 5.74 10.23 6.08
N ILE A 172 5.92 11.55 6.18
CA ILE A 172 4.87 12.52 5.86
C ILE A 172 5.12 12.97 4.42
N PRO A 173 4.25 12.56 3.48
CA PRO A 173 4.40 12.93 2.09
C PRO A 173 4.27 14.46 1.91
N LYS A 174 4.90 14.98 0.89
CA LYS A 174 4.87 16.40 0.53
C LYS A 174 4.11 16.59 -0.78
N LYS A 175 3.49 17.76 -0.97
CA LYS A 175 2.84 18.11 -2.23
C LYS A 175 3.78 17.95 -3.42
N ASP A 176 5.05 18.34 -3.26
CA ASP A 176 6.12 18.05 -4.22
C ASP A 176 6.49 16.57 -4.15
N ILE A 177 6.13 15.84 -5.19
CA ILE A 177 6.37 14.39 -5.27
C ILE A 177 7.85 14.04 -5.19
N ASN A 178 8.73 14.83 -5.77
CA ASN A 178 10.16 14.52 -5.78
C ASN A 178 10.74 14.55 -4.34
N LYS A 179 10.27 15.49 -3.52
CA LYS A 179 10.63 15.53 -2.09
C LYS A 179 10.15 14.30 -1.34
N THR A 180 9.00 13.76 -1.73
CA THR A 180 8.47 12.52 -1.14
C THR A 180 9.28 11.32 -1.59
N LEU A 181 9.57 11.18 -2.88
CA LEU A 181 10.39 10.10 -3.43
C LEU A 181 11.80 10.09 -2.82
N ASN A 182 12.42 11.26 -2.65
CA ASN A 182 13.71 11.37 -1.97
C ASN A 182 13.67 10.86 -0.53
N LYS A 183 12.57 11.10 0.19
CA LYS A 183 12.39 10.54 1.53
C LYS A 183 12.20 9.02 1.52
N MET A 184 11.63 8.46 0.46
CA MET A 184 11.47 7.00 0.33
C MET A 184 12.80 6.27 0.11
N ASN A 185 13.85 6.93 -0.37
CA ASN A 185 15.15 6.30 -0.66
C ASN A 185 15.71 5.50 0.53
N PHE A 186 15.60 6.03 1.74
CA PHE A 186 16.11 5.33 2.93
C PHE A 186 15.41 3.98 3.17
N PHE A 187 14.12 3.89 2.83
CA PHE A 187 13.33 2.67 2.98
C PHE A 187 13.72 1.59 1.97
N PHE A 188 14.08 2.00 0.76
CA PHE A 188 14.44 1.06 -0.30
C PHE A 188 15.90 0.59 -0.20
N ASN A 189 16.78 1.39 0.37
CA ASN A 189 18.22 1.12 0.48
C ASN A 189 18.62 0.41 1.79
N LYS A 190 17.69 0.18 2.69
CA LYS A 190 17.84 -0.69 3.86
C LYS A 190 17.55 -2.15 3.44
#